data_53702a34ae82556e369d310358c7779c
#
_entry.id   53702a34ae82556e369d310358c7779c
#
_cell.length_a   1.000
_cell.length_b   1.000
_cell.length_c   1.000
_cell.angle_alpha   90.00
_cell.angle_beta   90.00
_cell.angle_gamma   90.00
#
_symmetry.space_group_name_H-M   'P 1'
#
loop_
_entity.id
_entity.type
_entity.pdbx_description
1 polymer ?
#
loop_
_entity_poly.entity_id
_entity_poly.type
_entity_poly.pdbx_seq_one_letter_code
_entity_poly.pdbx_strand_id
1 'polypeptide(L)'
;GHCIESMLEAFESIGDDKPTCFFAYTIKGFGLPLAGHKDNHAGMLTSEQIQRLKSEHNISDGEEWLPSAGTGVPESELRSFLHSAPFCTASQRRKNSPVVAVPYPFPKPDGHQMSTQEAFGRVLASLARQDTELAQRIITVSPDVTVSTNLSGWVNQRGLFHVNGQTDMFTVEELQTMHRWRASPTGQHIELGIAENNLFLLLAAAGLSHSIFGERLLPVGTIYDPFVERGLDALNYACYQDARFLLVATPSGISLAPEGGAHQSIGTPLIGMSKPGLASFEPAFTDELSAIMSFAFSYLQHEETEGQDIAIGADLLGDRRGGSVYLRLTTRRIEQLDRENDD
;
A
#
# COMPACT_ATOMS: atom_id res chain seq x y z
N GLY A 1 -4.42 31.58 3.12
CA GLY A 1 -4.97 30.23 2.96
C GLY A 1 -6.50 30.17 3.01
N HIS A 2 -7.20 31.29 3.35
CA HIS A 2 -8.67 31.34 3.35
C HIS A 2 -9.24 32.21 2.21
N CYS A 3 -8.41 32.90 1.46
CA CYS A 3 -8.81 33.67 0.27
C CYS A 3 -8.84 32.73 -0.95
N ILE A 4 -10.04 32.50 -1.49
CA ILE A 4 -10.24 31.61 -2.64
C ILE A 4 -9.53 32.13 -3.88
N GLU A 5 -9.59 33.45 -4.14
CA GLU A 5 -8.90 34.08 -5.27
C GLU A 5 -7.40 33.81 -5.24
N SER A 6 -6.73 34.05 -4.10
CA SER A 6 -5.29 33.76 -3.96
C SER A 6 -4.95 32.27 -4.10
N MET A 7 -5.86 31.37 -3.71
CA MET A 7 -5.68 29.93 -3.92
C MET A 7 -5.79 29.55 -5.40
N LEU A 8 -6.76 30.12 -6.11
CA LEU A 8 -6.92 29.91 -7.54
C LEU A 8 -5.72 30.45 -8.33
N GLU A 9 -5.28 31.68 -8.03
CA GLU A 9 -4.06 32.26 -8.61
C GLU A 9 -2.83 31.37 -8.39
N ALA A 10 -2.69 30.80 -7.16
CA ALA A 10 -1.60 29.90 -6.87
C ALA A 10 -1.68 28.62 -7.72
N PHE A 11 -2.84 28.00 -7.87
CA PHE A 11 -3.02 26.82 -8.71
C PHE A 11 -2.79 27.13 -10.21
N GLU A 12 -3.27 28.27 -10.70
CA GLU A 12 -3.06 28.73 -12.08
C GLU A 12 -1.60 29.07 -12.37
N SER A 13 -0.79 29.36 -11.34
CA SER A 13 0.63 29.64 -11.50
C SER A 13 1.49 28.41 -11.81
N ILE A 14 0.92 27.20 -11.76
CA ILE A 14 1.63 25.96 -12.12
C ILE A 14 1.79 25.93 -13.65
N GLY A 15 3.01 26.18 -14.10
CA GLY A 15 3.32 26.27 -15.54
C GLY A 15 4.12 25.11 -16.10
N ASP A 16 4.50 24.12 -15.28
CA ASP A 16 5.34 22.98 -15.67
C ASP A 16 4.84 21.67 -15.04
N ASP A 17 5.49 20.56 -15.36
CA ASP A 17 5.18 19.23 -14.87
C ASP A 17 5.95 18.82 -13.59
N LYS A 18 6.59 19.79 -12.93
CA LYS A 18 7.33 19.52 -11.69
C LYS A 18 6.40 19.40 -10.49
N PRO A 19 6.75 18.54 -9.52
CA PRO A 19 6.02 18.48 -8.26
C PRO A 19 5.95 19.84 -7.58
N THR A 20 4.74 20.29 -7.26
CA THR A 20 4.49 21.59 -6.61
C THR A 20 3.89 21.37 -5.24
N CYS A 21 4.42 22.04 -4.22
CA CYS A 21 3.90 22.01 -2.86
C CYS A 21 3.43 23.41 -2.44
N PHE A 22 2.16 23.51 -2.04
CA PHE A 22 1.56 24.74 -1.54
C PHE A 22 1.48 24.76 -0.02
N PHE A 23 2.04 25.79 0.61
CA PHE A 23 1.90 26.02 2.04
C PHE A 23 0.80 27.05 2.29
N ALA A 24 -0.37 26.57 2.72
CA ALA A 24 -1.51 27.44 3.02
C ALA A 24 -1.56 27.79 4.50
N TYR A 25 -1.36 29.06 4.84
CA TYR A 25 -1.58 29.55 6.21
C TYR A 25 -3.08 29.61 6.49
N THR A 26 -3.54 28.74 7.37
CA THR A 26 -4.95 28.63 7.75
C THR A 26 -5.14 28.77 9.26
N ILE A 27 -6.34 29.20 9.65
CA ILE A 27 -6.78 29.23 11.04
C ILE A 27 -7.71 28.05 11.26
N LYS A 28 -7.38 27.16 12.19
CA LYS A 28 -8.25 26.03 12.53
C LYS A 28 -9.60 26.52 13.01
N GLY A 29 -10.70 26.03 12.40
CA GLY A 29 -12.05 26.44 12.69
C GLY A 29 -12.39 27.87 12.19
N PHE A 30 -11.73 28.35 11.13
CA PHE A 30 -12.03 29.61 10.48
C PHE A 30 -13.54 29.75 10.22
N GLY A 31 -14.14 30.88 10.59
CA GLY A 31 -15.58 31.12 10.50
C GLY A 31 -16.41 30.59 11.68
N LEU A 32 -15.79 29.92 12.66
CA LEU A 32 -16.47 29.42 13.85
C LEU A 32 -16.12 30.27 15.09
N PRO A 33 -16.98 30.31 16.15
CA PRO A 33 -16.74 31.09 17.36
C PRO A 33 -15.42 30.76 18.07
N LEU A 34 -14.91 29.55 17.96
CA LEU A 34 -13.66 29.11 18.58
C LEU A 34 -12.47 29.11 17.58
N ALA A 35 -12.56 29.86 16.48
CA ALA A 35 -11.48 29.89 15.48
C ALA A 35 -10.14 30.28 16.13
N GLY A 36 -9.12 29.42 15.91
CA GLY A 36 -7.77 29.63 16.46
C GLY A 36 -7.63 29.40 17.97
N HIS A 37 -8.69 29.12 18.70
CA HIS A 37 -8.61 28.80 20.12
C HIS A 37 -8.12 27.39 20.37
N LYS A 38 -7.40 27.17 21.49
CA LYS A 38 -6.88 25.82 21.85
C LYS A 38 -7.97 24.74 21.97
N ASP A 39 -9.18 25.16 22.41
CA ASP A 39 -10.31 24.25 22.59
C ASP A 39 -11.06 23.92 21.28
N ASN A 40 -10.68 24.54 20.16
CA ASN A 40 -11.30 24.30 18.85
C ASN A 40 -11.27 22.84 18.41
N HIS A 41 -10.27 22.07 18.89
CA HIS A 41 -10.11 20.67 18.48
C HIS A 41 -11.25 19.76 18.96
N ALA A 42 -11.73 19.97 20.19
CA ALA A 42 -12.72 19.09 20.83
C ALA A 42 -13.85 19.87 21.54
N GLY A 43 -13.80 21.18 21.54
CA GLY A 43 -14.83 22.00 22.16
C GLY A 43 -16.13 21.96 21.37
N MET A 44 -17.24 21.72 22.04
CA MET A 44 -18.59 21.81 21.46
C MET A 44 -19.13 23.23 21.59
N LEU A 45 -19.85 23.68 20.58
CA LEU A 45 -20.58 24.93 20.63
C LEU A 45 -21.81 24.81 21.55
N THR A 46 -22.12 25.85 22.31
CA THR A 46 -23.39 25.93 23.05
C THR A 46 -24.56 26.18 22.12
N SER A 47 -25.77 25.89 22.56
CA SER A 47 -26.98 26.16 21.77
C SER A 47 -27.09 27.62 21.35
N GLU A 48 -26.70 28.54 22.23
CA GLU A 48 -26.72 30.00 21.95
C GLU A 48 -25.68 30.35 20.86
N GLN A 49 -24.49 29.74 20.91
CA GLN A 49 -23.45 29.91 19.87
C GLN A 49 -23.90 29.37 18.52
N ILE A 50 -24.59 28.22 18.49
CA ILE A 50 -25.16 27.66 17.28
C ILE A 50 -26.25 28.56 16.71
N GLN A 51 -27.19 29.05 17.54
CA GLN A 51 -28.25 29.95 17.10
C GLN A 51 -27.68 31.28 16.54
N ARG A 52 -26.65 31.81 17.20
CA ARG A 52 -25.96 32.99 16.69
C ARG A 52 -25.30 32.72 15.34
N LEU A 53 -24.59 31.60 15.19
CA LEU A 53 -23.93 31.22 13.96
C LEU A 53 -24.94 31.04 12.82
N LYS A 54 -26.09 30.39 13.09
CA LYS A 54 -27.21 30.26 12.12
C LYS A 54 -27.70 31.64 11.67
N SER A 55 -27.90 32.56 12.60
CA SER A 55 -28.36 33.91 12.28
C SER A 55 -27.33 34.69 11.45
N GLU A 56 -26.05 34.59 11.78
CA GLU A 56 -24.94 35.21 11.04
C GLU A 56 -24.83 34.69 9.60
N HIS A 57 -25.19 33.43 9.38
CA HIS A 57 -25.16 32.77 8.06
C HIS A 57 -26.53 32.71 7.37
N ASN A 58 -27.57 33.32 7.91
CA ASN A 58 -28.94 33.32 7.37
C ASN A 58 -29.51 31.91 7.16
N ILE A 59 -29.27 31.02 8.10
CA ILE A 59 -29.77 29.64 8.06
C ILE A 59 -31.02 29.56 8.94
N SER A 60 -32.16 29.14 8.35
CA SER A 60 -33.43 28.95 9.06
C SER A 60 -33.42 27.63 9.86
N ASP A 61 -34.30 27.57 10.87
CA ASP A 61 -34.50 26.33 11.63
C ASP A 61 -35.02 25.20 10.75
N GLY A 62 -34.34 24.05 10.80
CA GLY A 62 -34.63 22.88 9.99
C GLY A 62 -33.90 22.83 8.63
N GLU A 63 -33.16 23.89 8.28
CA GLU A 63 -32.40 23.99 7.03
C GLU A 63 -30.88 23.72 7.21
N GLU A 64 -30.43 23.37 8.40
CA GLU A 64 -29.01 23.24 8.77
C GLU A 64 -28.25 22.25 7.88
N TRP A 65 -28.94 21.30 7.27
CA TRP A 65 -28.37 20.28 6.42
C TRP A 65 -28.64 20.48 4.92
N LEU A 66 -29.28 21.59 4.55
CA LEU A 66 -29.47 21.95 3.14
C LEU A 66 -28.19 22.59 2.59
N PRO A 67 -27.57 22.05 1.53
CA PRO A 67 -26.34 22.61 0.97
C PRO A 67 -26.44 24.07 0.50
N SER A 68 -27.64 24.52 0.14
CA SER A 68 -27.93 25.88 -0.32
C SER A 68 -28.29 26.86 0.80
N ALA A 69 -28.52 26.38 2.04
CA ALA A 69 -28.90 27.25 3.16
C ALA A 69 -27.84 28.32 3.40
N GLY A 70 -28.30 29.55 3.56
CA GLY A 70 -27.44 30.74 3.82
C GLY A 70 -26.58 31.20 2.65
N THR A 71 -26.53 30.49 1.53
CA THR A 71 -25.65 30.84 0.38
C THR A 71 -26.25 31.96 -0.51
N GLY A 72 -27.56 32.18 -0.44
CA GLY A 72 -28.27 33.06 -1.37
C GLY A 72 -28.43 32.50 -2.79
N VAL A 73 -27.95 31.25 -3.04
CA VAL A 73 -28.04 30.55 -4.32
C VAL A 73 -29.22 29.59 -4.27
N PRO A 74 -30.13 29.56 -5.27
CA PRO A 74 -31.20 28.58 -5.36
C PRO A 74 -30.67 27.15 -5.35
N GLU A 75 -31.32 26.25 -4.60
CA GLU A 75 -30.86 24.86 -4.50
C GLU A 75 -30.73 24.16 -5.86
N SER A 76 -31.66 24.43 -6.80
CA SER A 76 -31.63 23.87 -8.15
C SER A 76 -30.40 24.32 -8.93
N GLU A 77 -29.97 25.57 -8.77
CA GLU A 77 -28.79 26.11 -9.44
C GLU A 77 -27.52 25.52 -8.85
N LEU A 78 -27.39 25.49 -7.51
CA LEU A 78 -26.27 24.87 -6.83
C LEU A 78 -26.13 23.37 -7.18
N ARG A 79 -27.26 22.66 -7.20
CA ARG A 79 -27.30 21.24 -7.56
C ARG A 79 -26.88 21.04 -9.02
N SER A 80 -27.36 21.86 -9.94
CA SER A 80 -26.97 21.82 -11.36
C SER A 80 -25.46 22.05 -11.53
N PHE A 81 -24.92 23.06 -10.83
CA PHE A 81 -23.49 23.35 -10.84
C PHE A 81 -22.67 22.16 -10.30
N LEU A 82 -23.04 21.61 -9.16
CA LEU A 82 -22.34 20.45 -8.58
C LEU A 82 -22.38 19.23 -9.50
N HIS A 83 -23.51 18.97 -10.15
CA HIS A 83 -23.61 17.87 -11.12
C HIS A 83 -22.78 18.08 -12.38
N SER A 84 -22.47 19.32 -12.75
CA SER A 84 -21.61 19.63 -13.89
C SER A 84 -20.11 19.58 -13.55
N ALA A 85 -19.76 19.63 -12.26
CA ALA A 85 -18.36 19.59 -11.84
C ALA A 85 -17.70 18.25 -12.21
N PRO A 86 -16.52 18.22 -12.83
CA PRO A 86 -15.90 16.98 -13.33
C PRO A 86 -15.74 15.87 -12.27
N PHE A 87 -15.43 16.24 -11.03
CA PHE A 87 -15.27 15.29 -9.93
C PHE A 87 -16.61 14.81 -9.32
N CYS A 88 -17.73 15.46 -9.67
CA CYS A 88 -19.08 15.04 -9.24
C CYS A 88 -19.81 14.22 -10.32
N THR A 89 -19.32 14.17 -11.54
CA THR A 89 -19.94 13.42 -12.64
C THR A 89 -19.67 11.92 -12.57
N ALA A 90 -18.68 11.49 -11.81
CA ALA A 90 -18.38 10.08 -11.60
C ALA A 90 -19.47 9.42 -10.76
N SER A 91 -20.14 8.41 -11.32
CA SER A 91 -21.22 7.67 -10.65
C SER A 91 -20.73 6.83 -9.45
N GLN A 92 -19.44 6.49 -9.42
CA GLN A 92 -18.80 5.70 -8.36
C GLN A 92 -17.45 6.29 -7.98
N ARG A 93 -17.22 6.51 -6.69
CA ARG A 93 -15.93 6.96 -6.15
C ARG A 93 -14.90 5.85 -6.12
N ARG A 94 -15.34 4.60 -5.98
CA ARG A 94 -14.49 3.41 -6.02
C ARG A 94 -14.81 2.62 -7.27
N LYS A 95 -13.78 2.12 -7.91
CA LYS A 95 -13.90 1.25 -9.07
C LYS A 95 -13.74 -0.20 -8.64
N ASN A 96 -14.31 -1.11 -9.41
CA ASN A 96 -14.09 -2.55 -9.26
C ASN A 96 -13.02 -2.97 -10.25
N SER A 97 -12.14 -3.84 -9.80
CA SER A 97 -11.06 -4.40 -10.60
C SER A 97 -11.21 -5.92 -10.70
N PRO A 98 -10.96 -6.53 -11.85
CA PRO A 98 -11.01 -7.98 -11.98
C PRO A 98 -10.09 -8.69 -10.98
N VAL A 99 -10.52 -9.87 -10.54
CA VAL A 99 -9.71 -10.78 -9.74
C VAL A 99 -8.81 -11.59 -10.66
N VAL A 100 -7.53 -11.67 -10.34
CA VAL A 100 -6.52 -12.42 -11.07
C VAL A 100 -6.41 -13.82 -10.50
N ALA A 101 -6.42 -14.84 -11.34
CA ALA A 101 -6.29 -16.23 -10.90
C ALA A 101 -4.93 -16.50 -10.25
N VAL A 102 -4.94 -17.10 -9.07
CA VAL A 102 -3.76 -17.45 -8.29
C VAL A 102 -3.69 -18.98 -8.18
N PRO A 103 -2.62 -19.62 -8.67
CA PRO A 103 -2.40 -21.07 -8.46
C PRO A 103 -2.26 -21.39 -6.97
N TYR A 104 -2.79 -22.55 -6.54
CA TYR A 104 -2.67 -23.01 -5.17
C TYR A 104 -2.33 -24.51 -5.10
N PRO A 105 -1.30 -24.86 -4.30
CA PRO A 105 -0.21 -23.99 -3.84
C PRO A 105 0.72 -23.58 -4.98
N PHE A 106 1.59 -22.60 -4.78
CA PHE A 106 2.71 -22.38 -5.71
C PHE A 106 3.67 -23.57 -5.63
N PRO A 107 4.35 -23.91 -6.75
CA PRO A 107 5.33 -24.97 -6.73
C PRO A 107 6.41 -24.73 -5.66
N LYS A 108 6.61 -25.72 -4.79
CA LYS A 108 7.69 -25.72 -3.79
C LYS A 108 9.04 -25.67 -4.52
N PRO A 109 9.96 -24.75 -4.14
CA PRO A 109 11.31 -24.76 -4.71
C PRO A 109 12.08 -26.03 -4.32
N ASP A 110 12.80 -26.59 -5.27
CA ASP A 110 13.63 -27.78 -5.04
C ASP A 110 14.84 -27.45 -4.17
N GLY A 111 15.16 -28.33 -3.22
CA GLY A 111 16.34 -28.21 -2.37
C GLY A 111 16.18 -28.91 -1.03
N HIS A 112 17.20 -29.70 -0.62
CA HIS A 112 17.19 -30.43 0.65
C HIS A 112 17.41 -29.51 1.86
N GLN A 113 18.21 -28.46 1.71
CA GLN A 113 18.44 -27.44 2.73
C GLN A 113 18.17 -26.05 2.15
N MET A 114 17.25 -25.31 2.72
CA MET A 114 16.87 -23.98 2.24
C MET A 114 16.36 -23.12 3.39
N SER A 115 16.52 -21.80 3.26
CA SER A 115 15.84 -20.83 4.12
C SER A 115 14.53 -20.35 3.48
N THR A 116 13.61 -19.85 4.29
CA THR A 116 12.36 -19.29 3.75
C THR A 116 12.59 -18.04 2.93
N GLN A 117 13.60 -17.22 3.24
CA GLN A 117 14.01 -16.10 2.39
C GLN A 117 14.50 -16.57 1.00
N GLU A 118 15.34 -17.60 0.95
CA GLU A 118 15.81 -18.16 -0.31
C GLU A 118 14.64 -18.73 -1.15
N ALA A 119 13.72 -19.45 -0.51
CA ALA A 119 12.53 -19.98 -1.15
C ALA A 119 11.62 -18.87 -1.70
N PHE A 120 11.41 -17.79 -0.97
CA PHE A 120 10.66 -16.62 -1.41
C PHE A 120 11.23 -16.06 -2.73
N GLY A 121 12.54 -15.81 -2.77
CA GLY A 121 13.18 -15.32 -3.99
C GLY A 121 13.06 -16.28 -5.17
N ARG A 122 13.13 -17.60 -4.93
CA ARG A 122 12.97 -18.64 -5.97
C ARG A 122 11.53 -18.71 -6.48
N VAL A 123 10.52 -18.61 -5.61
CA VAL A 123 9.11 -18.58 -6.01
C VAL A 123 8.85 -17.36 -6.89
N LEU A 124 9.27 -16.15 -6.46
CA LEU A 124 9.12 -14.94 -7.27
C LEU A 124 9.87 -15.04 -8.60
N ALA A 125 11.11 -15.53 -8.61
CA ALA A 125 11.86 -15.74 -9.85
C ALA A 125 11.20 -16.76 -10.79
N SER A 126 10.50 -17.75 -10.26
CA SER A 126 9.70 -18.70 -11.06
C SER A 126 8.48 -18.01 -11.67
N LEU A 127 7.74 -17.22 -10.89
CA LEU A 127 6.62 -16.42 -11.38
C LEU A 127 7.08 -15.40 -12.44
N ALA A 128 8.24 -14.76 -12.23
CA ALA A 128 8.78 -13.76 -13.16
C ALA A 128 9.02 -14.33 -14.58
N ARG A 129 9.33 -15.61 -14.69
CA ARG A 129 9.55 -16.29 -15.99
C ARG A 129 8.26 -16.69 -16.71
N GLN A 130 7.11 -16.62 -16.02
CA GLN A 130 5.82 -16.97 -16.59
C GLN A 130 5.17 -15.74 -17.22
N ASP A 131 4.53 -15.94 -18.38
CA ASP A 131 3.72 -14.91 -19.01
C ASP A 131 2.25 -15.08 -18.60
N THR A 132 2.00 -14.89 -17.29
CA THR A 132 0.66 -14.99 -16.70
C THR A 132 0.19 -13.61 -16.27
N GLU A 133 -1.13 -13.40 -16.21
CA GLU A 133 -1.71 -12.17 -15.70
C GLU A 133 -1.23 -11.90 -14.26
N LEU A 134 -1.15 -12.93 -13.41
CA LEU A 134 -0.60 -12.81 -12.06
C LEU A 134 0.80 -12.18 -12.08
N ALA A 135 1.72 -12.69 -12.90
CA ALA A 135 3.07 -12.17 -12.99
C ALA A 135 3.13 -10.73 -13.53
N GLN A 136 2.18 -10.36 -14.40
CA GLN A 136 2.08 -9.00 -14.94
C GLN A 136 1.53 -8.00 -13.91
N ARG A 137 0.74 -8.44 -12.93
CA ARG A 137 0.16 -7.59 -11.89
C ARG A 137 1.03 -7.45 -10.64
N ILE A 138 2.01 -8.33 -10.44
CA ILE A 138 2.95 -8.21 -9.32
C ILE A 138 3.94 -7.08 -9.60
N ILE A 139 4.07 -6.17 -8.63
CA ILE A 139 5.15 -5.19 -8.55
C ILE A 139 5.93 -5.40 -7.26
N THR A 140 7.24 -5.26 -7.31
CA THR A 140 8.08 -5.36 -6.12
C THR A 140 8.69 -4.01 -5.75
N VAL A 141 8.86 -3.76 -4.47
CA VAL A 141 9.39 -2.49 -3.94
C VAL A 141 10.41 -2.80 -2.85
N SER A 142 11.53 -2.09 -2.85
CA SER A 142 12.59 -2.30 -1.85
C SER A 142 13.28 -0.98 -1.48
N PRO A 143 13.60 -0.75 -0.19
CA PRO A 143 14.40 0.38 0.25
C PRO A 143 15.88 -0.01 0.37
N ASP A 144 16.58 -0.15 -0.77
CA ASP A 144 18.02 -0.47 -0.87
C ASP A 144 18.42 -1.87 -0.31
N VAL A 145 17.46 -2.80 -0.27
CA VAL A 145 17.71 -4.17 0.22
C VAL A 145 17.35 -5.26 -0.81
N THR A 146 17.22 -4.91 -2.07
CA THR A 146 16.80 -5.80 -3.17
C THR A 146 17.63 -7.07 -3.27
N VAL A 147 18.95 -6.95 -3.21
CA VAL A 147 19.88 -8.10 -3.30
C VAL A 147 19.81 -8.96 -2.05
N SER A 148 19.90 -8.33 -0.89
CA SER A 148 19.96 -9.03 0.41
C SER A 148 18.64 -9.66 0.83
N THR A 149 17.53 -9.28 0.21
CA THR A 149 16.21 -9.90 0.39
C THR A 149 15.82 -10.89 -0.72
N ASN A 150 16.80 -11.29 -1.54
CA ASN A 150 16.65 -12.27 -2.63
C ASN A 150 15.67 -11.87 -3.76
N LEU A 151 15.47 -10.58 -4.02
CA LEU A 151 14.66 -10.11 -5.15
C LEU A 151 15.40 -10.10 -6.49
N SER A 152 16.72 -10.31 -6.53
CA SER A 152 17.53 -10.22 -7.76
C SER A 152 17.00 -11.09 -8.90
N GLY A 153 16.47 -12.28 -8.61
CA GLY A 153 15.88 -13.17 -9.61
C GLY A 153 14.65 -12.59 -10.29
N TRP A 154 13.81 -11.89 -9.54
CA TRP A 154 12.66 -11.16 -10.06
C TRP A 154 13.11 -9.97 -10.91
N VAL A 155 14.00 -9.13 -10.38
CA VAL A 155 14.43 -7.88 -11.04
C VAL A 155 15.19 -8.18 -12.33
N ASN A 156 15.99 -9.23 -12.38
CA ASN A 156 16.68 -9.68 -13.60
C ASN A 156 15.72 -10.02 -14.76
N GLN A 157 14.49 -10.45 -14.45
CA GLN A 157 13.48 -10.82 -15.44
C GLN A 157 12.52 -9.66 -15.76
N ARG A 158 12.08 -8.93 -14.73
CA ARG A 158 11.01 -7.93 -14.81
C ARG A 158 11.51 -6.48 -14.87
N GLY A 159 12.79 -6.25 -14.59
CA GLY A 159 13.44 -4.93 -14.69
C GLY A 159 13.03 -3.94 -13.62
N LEU A 160 13.76 -2.83 -13.60
CA LEU A 160 13.48 -1.65 -12.77
C LEU A 160 12.46 -0.74 -13.47
N PHE A 161 11.53 -0.21 -12.71
CA PHE A 161 10.64 0.83 -13.21
C PHE A 161 11.35 2.17 -13.26
N HIS A 162 11.33 2.81 -14.42
CA HIS A 162 11.78 4.18 -14.60
C HIS A 162 11.04 4.83 -15.77
N VAL A 163 10.42 6.00 -15.52
CA VAL A 163 9.51 6.66 -16.49
C VAL A 163 10.15 6.88 -17.85
N ASN A 164 11.41 7.32 -17.90
CA ASN A 164 12.11 7.63 -19.13
C ASN A 164 13.10 6.53 -19.58
N GLY A 165 13.20 5.43 -18.83
CA GLY A 165 14.30 4.49 -18.97
C GLY A 165 15.63 5.09 -18.50
N GLN A 166 16.60 4.23 -18.24
CA GLN A 166 17.99 4.65 -17.97
C GLN A 166 18.95 3.70 -18.67
N THR A 167 20.02 4.25 -19.22
CA THR A 167 21.12 3.47 -19.73
C THR A 167 22.00 3.01 -18.56
N ASP A 168 22.18 1.71 -18.43
CA ASP A 168 23.12 1.16 -17.45
C ASP A 168 24.56 1.38 -17.94
N MET A 169 25.27 2.31 -17.30
CA MET A 169 26.65 2.64 -17.64
C MET A 169 27.60 1.46 -17.44
N PHE A 170 27.32 0.57 -16.48
CA PHE A 170 28.14 -0.63 -16.26
C PHE A 170 28.01 -1.64 -17.41
N THR A 171 26.84 -1.72 -18.04
CA THR A 171 26.66 -2.48 -19.28
C THR A 171 27.42 -1.84 -20.46
N VAL A 172 27.44 -0.51 -20.54
CA VAL A 172 28.21 0.22 -21.57
C VAL A 172 29.72 0.01 -21.40
N GLU A 173 30.19 -0.07 -20.15
CA GLU A 173 31.59 -0.33 -19.81
C GLU A 173 31.95 -1.83 -19.83
N GLU A 174 31.03 -2.70 -20.28
CA GLU A 174 31.22 -4.15 -20.38
C GLU A 174 31.58 -4.85 -19.04
N LEU A 175 31.19 -4.23 -17.91
CA LEU A 175 31.41 -4.82 -16.59
C LEU A 175 30.50 -6.05 -16.39
N GLN A 176 31.09 -7.18 -16.12
CA GLN A 176 30.35 -8.40 -15.86
C GLN A 176 29.72 -8.36 -14.46
N THR A 177 28.38 -8.41 -14.40
CA THR A 177 27.62 -8.52 -13.17
C THR A 177 26.53 -9.59 -13.30
N MET A 178 26.20 -10.21 -12.16
CA MET A 178 25.04 -11.11 -12.09
C MET A 178 23.70 -10.34 -12.08
N HIS A 179 23.74 -9.04 -11.81
CA HIS A 179 22.57 -8.18 -11.74
C HIS A 179 22.35 -7.50 -13.09
N ARG A 180 21.40 -8.03 -13.89
CA ARG A 180 21.06 -7.53 -15.23
C ARG A 180 19.85 -6.59 -15.17
N TRP A 181 19.92 -5.62 -14.30
CA TRP A 181 18.79 -4.73 -14.04
C TRP A 181 18.67 -3.68 -15.15
N ARG A 182 17.59 -3.74 -15.89
CA ARG A 182 17.27 -2.78 -16.94
C ARG A 182 16.17 -1.86 -16.45
N ALA A 183 16.38 -0.57 -16.54
CA ALA A 183 15.39 0.45 -16.18
C ALA A 183 14.53 0.81 -17.39
N SER A 184 13.21 0.66 -17.26
CA SER A 184 12.25 0.95 -18.34
C SER A 184 10.88 1.34 -17.77
N PRO A 185 9.99 1.96 -18.57
CA PRO A 185 8.61 2.24 -18.16
C PRO A 185 7.76 1.01 -17.88
N THR A 186 8.19 -0.17 -18.35
CA THR A 186 7.50 -1.45 -18.12
C THR A 186 8.14 -2.30 -17.04
N GLY A 187 9.17 -1.78 -16.36
CA GLY A 187 9.79 -2.47 -15.23
C GLY A 187 8.82 -2.68 -14.08
N GLN A 188 8.97 -3.79 -13.36
CA GLN A 188 8.07 -4.18 -12.28
C GLN A 188 8.74 -4.16 -10.90
N HIS A 189 9.91 -3.55 -10.78
CA HIS A 189 10.57 -3.31 -9.50
C HIS A 189 10.85 -1.83 -9.30
N ILE A 190 10.53 -1.32 -8.11
CA ILE A 190 10.77 0.07 -7.73
C ILE A 190 11.81 0.08 -6.60
N GLU A 191 13.00 0.59 -6.92
CA GLU A 191 14.07 0.79 -5.95
C GLU A 191 13.95 2.20 -5.35
N LEU A 192 13.79 2.27 -4.02
CA LEU A 192 13.54 3.54 -3.32
C LEU A 192 14.81 4.18 -2.74
N GLY A 193 15.95 3.45 -2.73
CA GLY A 193 17.06 3.82 -1.87
C GLY A 193 16.70 3.66 -0.38
N ILE A 194 17.53 4.16 0.52
CA ILE A 194 17.34 4.02 1.98
C ILE A 194 16.19 4.90 2.46
N ALA A 195 14.96 4.43 2.29
CA ALA A 195 13.73 5.19 2.56
C ALA A 195 12.58 4.26 3.00
N GLU A 196 12.70 3.66 4.18
CA GLU A 196 11.75 2.65 4.67
C GLU A 196 10.31 3.20 4.84
N ASN A 197 10.17 4.44 5.28
CA ASN A 197 8.83 5.04 5.37
C ASN A 197 8.16 5.17 3.99
N ASN A 198 8.93 5.48 2.94
CA ASN A 198 8.41 5.59 1.58
C ASN A 198 7.94 4.24 1.02
N LEU A 199 8.54 3.13 1.50
CA LEU A 199 8.05 1.78 1.17
C LEU A 199 6.57 1.63 1.53
N PHE A 200 6.20 1.97 2.76
CA PHE A 200 4.81 1.83 3.23
C PHE A 200 3.84 2.77 2.51
N LEU A 201 4.28 4.00 2.20
CA LEU A 201 3.47 4.94 1.42
C LEU A 201 3.22 4.44 0.00
N LEU A 202 4.24 3.88 -0.64
CA LEU A 202 4.10 3.33 -1.99
C LEU A 202 3.28 2.04 -2.00
N LEU A 203 3.47 1.15 -1.02
CA LEU A 203 2.65 -0.06 -0.87
C LEU A 203 1.18 0.30 -0.66
N ALA A 204 0.89 1.34 0.12
CA ALA A 204 -0.48 1.85 0.30
C ALA A 204 -1.06 2.35 -1.02
N ALA A 205 -0.34 3.21 -1.73
CA ALA A 205 -0.80 3.77 -3.01
C ALA A 205 -1.03 2.68 -4.08
N ALA A 206 -0.08 1.76 -4.24
CA ALA A 206 -0.19 0.66 -5.18
C ALA A 206 -1.27 -0.35 -4.78
N GLY A 207 -1.39 -0.64 -3.48
CA GLY A 207 -2.42 -1.53 -2.93
C GLY A 207 -3.85 -1.00 -3.05
N LEU A 208 -4.03 0.32 -3.21
CA LEU A 208 -5.33 0.96 -3.45
C LEU A 208 -5.67 1.11 -4.94
N SER A 209 -4.77 0.74 -5.85
CA SER A 209 -4.95 0.95 -7.30
C SER A 209 -6.23 0.31 -7.83
N HIS A 210 -6.62 -0.84 -7.29
CA HIS A 210 -7.83 -1.56 -7.67
C HIS A 210 -9.09 -0.70 -7.50
N SER A 211 -9.20 0.04 -6.42
CA SER A 211 -10.38 0.86 -6.11
C SER A 211 -10.29 2.28 -6.67
N ILE A 212 -9.09 2.84 -6.83
CA ILE A 212 -8.90 4.20 -7.31
C ILE A 212 -8.91 4.25 -8.84
N PHE A 213 -8.20 3.31 -9.49
CA PHE A 213 -8.01 3.31 -10.95
C PHE A 213 -8.80 2.21 -11.66
N GLY A 214 -9.29 1.19 -10.95
CA GLY A 214 -9.92 0.01 -11.53
C GLY A 214 -8.91 -0.97 -12.13
N GLU A 215 -7.63 -0.81 -11.79
CA GLU A 215 -6.53 -1.67 -12.22
C GLU A 215 -5.86 -2.29 -11.00
N ARG A 216 -5.88 -3.61 -10.92
CA ARG A 216 -5.32 -4.32 -9.78
C ARG A 216 -3.82 -4.47 -9.91
N LEU A 217 -3.08 -3.94 -8.95
CA LEU A 217 -1.69 -4.28 -8.70
C LEU A 217 -1.60 -5.19 -7.47
N LEU A 218 -0.60 -6.04 -7.45
CA LEU A 218 -0.27 -6.96 -6.35
C LEU A 218 1.12 -6.58 -5.80
N PRO A 219 1.19 -5.53 -4.97
CA PRO A 219 2.47 -5.02 -4.50
C PRO A 219 3.10 -5.93 -3.45
N VAL A 220 4.40 -6.17 -3.61
CA VAL A 220 5.26 -6.92 -2.69
C VAL A 220 6.38 -6.02 -2.24
N GLY A 221 6.39 -5.65 -0.97
CA GLY A 221 7.47 -4.87 -0.37
C GLY A 221 8.42 -5.75 0.42
N THR A 222 9.73 -5.57 0.25
CA THR A 222 10.73 -6.24 1.10
C THR A 222 11.46 -5.21 1.97
N ILE A 223 11.72 -5.57 3.21
CA ILE A 223 12.39 -4.72 4.19
C ILE A 223 13.13 -5.58 5.20
N TYR A 224 14.19 -5.07 5.82
CA TYR A 224 14.76 -5.72 6.98
C TYR A 224 13.80 -5.65 8.17
N ASP A 225 13.60 -6.78 8.82
CA ASP A 225 12.62 -6.96 9.88
C ASP A 225 12.65 -5.85 10.97
N PRO A 226 13.80 -5.47 11.55
CA PRO A 226 13.84 -4.39 12.54
C PRO A 226 13.45 -3.02 11.97
N PHE A 227 13.56 -2.81 10.66
CA PHE A 227 13.28 -1.52 10.05
C PHE A 227 11.81 -1.31 9.70
N VAL A 228 10.97 -2.32 9.88
CA VAL A 228 9.50 -2.16 9.85
C VAL A 228 9.05 -1.08 10.84
N GLU A 229 9.72 -0.99 11.98
CA GLU A 229 9.42 0.01 13.02
C GLU A 229 9.63 1.46 12.56
N ARG A 230 10.43 1.71 11.52
CA ARG A 230 10.68 3.06 10.99
C ARG A 230 9.49 3.66 10.24
N GLY A 231 8.53 2.84 9.84
CA GLY A 231 7.36 3.27 9.07
C GLY A 231 6.01 2.82 9.65
N LEU A 232 5.94 2.56 10.97
CA LEU A 232 4.72 2.04 11.61
C LEU A 232 3.51 2.95 11.44
N ASP A 233 3.68 4.26 11.43
CA ASP A 233 2.58 5.20 11.21
C ASP A 233 2.00 5.04 9.80
N ALA A 234 2.86 5.02 8.78
CA ALA A 234 2.44 4.81 7.39
C ALA A 234 1.82 3.42 7.19
N LEU A 235 2.35 2.37 7.85
CA LEU A 235 1.76 1.02 7.84
C LEU A 235 0.36 1.02 8.49
N ASN A 236 0.17 1.72 9.61
CA ASN A 236 -1.13 1.86 10.26
C ASN A 236 -2.16 2.48 9.31
N TYR A 237 -1.79 3.57 8.64
CA TYR A 237 -2.67 4.22 7.69
C TYR A 237 -2.93 3.37 6.44
N ALA A 238 -1.95 2.64 5.96
CA ALA A 238 -2.14 1.70 4.85
C ALA A 238 -3.21 0.64 5.19
N CYS A 239 -3.12 0.03 6.37
CA CYS A 239 -4.12 -0.94 6.84
C CYS A 239 -5.48 -0.27 7.06
N TYR A 240 -5.53 0.93 7.66
CA TYR A 240 -6.77 1.68 7.89
C TYR A 240 -7.50 2.06 6.60
N GLN A 241 -6.76 2.35 5.53
CA GLN A 241 -7.30 2.66 4.21
C GLN A 241 -7.70 1.42 3.40
N ASP A 242 -7.50 0.22 3.95
CA ASP A 242 -7.74 -1.05 3.26
C ASP A 242 -6.86 -1.24 2.01
N ALA A 243 -5.61 -0.78 2.09
CA ALA A 243 -4.62 -1.06 1.06
C ALA A 243 -4.27 -2.56 1.06
N ARG A 244 -3.97 -3.11 -0.12
CA ARG A 244 -3.79 -4.55 -0.35
C ARG A 244 -2.36 -4.84 -0.82
N PHE A 245 -1.51 -5.36 0.07
CA PHE A 245 -0.09 -5.63 -0.23
C PHE A 245 0.47 -6.80 0.57
N LEU A 246 1.53 -7.40 0.06
CA LEU A 246 2.37 -8.35 0.77
C LEU A 246 3.62 -7.63 1.28
N LEU A 247 3.77 -7.50 2.59
CA LEU A 247 4.97 -7.00 3.25
C LEU A 247 5.83 -8.17 3.70
N VAL A 248 7.07 -8.24 3.22
CA VAL A 248 8.02 -9.30 3.55
C VAL A 248 9.17 -8.72 4.36
N ALA A 249 9.20 -9.05 5.63
CA ALA A 249 10.25 -8.63 6.56
C ALA A 249 11.31 -9.74 6.69
N THR A 250 12.52 -9.45 6.22
CA THR A 250 13.61 -10.43 6.14
C THR A 250 14.98 -9.77 6.07
N PRO A 251 16.00 -10.30 6.74
CA PRO A 251 15.97 -11.45 7.66
C PRO A 251 15.24 -11.16 8.96
N SER A 252 14.47 -12.13 9.48
CA SER A 252 13.70 -11.98 10.69
C SER A 252 14.48 -12.38 11.95
N GLY A 253 14.10 -11.79 13.08
CA GLY A 253 14.63 -12.11 14.40
C GLY A 253 16.13 -11.84 14.50
N ILE A 254 16.90 -12.87 14.88
CA ILE A 254 18.36 -12.81 15.06
C ILE A 254 19.13 -13.46 13.90
N SER A 255 18.47 -13.80 12.80
CA SER A 255 19.10 -14.51 11.69
C SER A 255 20.16 -13.68 10.93
N LEU A 256 20.23 -12.38 11.17
CA LEU A 256 21.27 -11.48 10.67
C LEU A 256 22.25 -11.03 11.79
N ALA A 257 22.47 -11.86 12.77
CA ALA A 257 23.33 -11.57 13.92
C ALA A 257 24.75 -11.06 13.56
N PRO A 258 25.41 -11.53 12.49
CA PRO A 258 26.75 -11.01 12.12
C PRO A 258 26.80 -9.52 11.79
N GLU A 259 25.68 -8.91 11.41
CA GLU A 259 25.59 -7.47 11.12
C GLU A 259 25.35 -6.60 12.37
N GLY A 260 25.20 -7.22 13.53
CA GLY A 260 25.06 -6.55 14.82
C GLY A 260 23.62 -6.28 15.25
N GLY A 261 23.47 -5.69 16.45
CA GLY A 261 22.20 -5.55 17.15
C GLY A 261 21.19 -4.68 16.41
N ALA A 262 21.62 -3.71 15.62
CA ALA A 262 20.72 -2.86 14.83
C ALA A 262 19.95 -3.63 13.73
N HIS A 263 20.40 -4.82 13.38
CA HIS A 263 19.78 -5.69 12.37
C HIS A 263 19.05 -6.89 13.01
N GLN A 264 18.76 -6.83 14.29
CA GLN A 264 18.07 -7.87 15.04
C GLN A 264 16.75 -7.33 15.58
N SER A 265 15.74 -8.18 15.64
CA SER A 265 14.41 -7.84 16.13
C SER A 265 13.85 -8.96 17.01
N ILE A 266 13.09 -8.58 18.06
CA ILE A 266 12.40 -9.52 18.94
C ILE A 266 10.89 -9.23 18.93
N GLY A 267 10.52 -7.95 18.89
CA GLY A 267 9.14 -7.50 19.05
C GLY A 267 8.31 -7.44 17.75
N THR A 268 8.94 -7.55 16.59
CA THR A 268 8.28 -7.37 15.29
C THR A 268 7.13 -8.35 14.98
N PRO A 269 7.05 -9.58 15.53
CA PRO A 269 5.86 -10.41 15.39
C PRO A 269 4.59 -9.74 15.92
N LEU A 270 4.71 -8.90 16.96
CA LEU A 270 3.57 -8.19 17.56
C LEU A 270 2.98 -7.14 16.62
N ILE A 271 3.76 -6.64 15.67
CA ILE A 271 3.29 -5.67 14.67
C ILE A 271 2.14 -6.27 13.86
N GLY A 272 2.33 -7.47 13.31
CA GLY A 272 1.30 -8.15 12.54
C GLY A 272 0.06 -8.48 13.37
N MET A 273 0.26 -8.91 14.61
CA MET A 273 -0.85 -9.27 15.53
C MET A 273 -1.68 -8.06 15.97
N SER A 274 -1.14 -6.85 15.90
CA SER A 274 -1.77 -5.62 16.42
C SER A 274 -2.53 -4.81 15.39
N LYS A 275 -2.53 -5.21 14.10
CA LYS A 275 -3.10 -4.41 13.01
C LYS A 275 -4.32 -5.10 12.41
N PRO A 276 -5.52 -4.49 12.50
CA PRO A 276 -6.67 -4.95 11.73
C PRO A 276 -6.38 -4.95 10.23
N GLY A 277 -6.85 -5.96 9.51
CA GLY A 277 -6.63 -6.10 8.07
C GLY A 277 -5.21 -6.49 7.65
N LEU A 278 -4.37 -6.97 8.60
CA LEU A 278 -3.03 -7.45 8.35
C LEU A 278 -2.87 -8.89 8.85
N ALA A 279 -2.96 -9.87 7.97
CA ALA A 279 -2.69 -11.26 8.28
C ALA A 279 -1.18 -11.49 8.42
N SER A 280 -0.75 -12.18 9.48
CA SER A 280 0.68 -12.31 9.81
C SER A 280 1.12 -13.76 9.85
N PHE A 281 2.23 -14.07 9.17
CA PHE A 281 2.78 -15.43 9.07
C PHE A 281 4.30 -15.45 9.22
N GLU A 282 4.80 -16.54 9.79
CA GLU A 282 6.24 -16.84 9.92
C GLU A 282 6.47 -18.33 9.61
N PRO A 283 6.55 -18.72 8.32
CA PRO A 283 6.75 -20.11 7.93
C PRO A 283 8.14 -20.60 8.29
N ALA A 284 8.25 -21.87 8.65
CA ALA A 284 9.52 -22.55 8.89
C ALA A 284 10.01 -23.27 7.63
N PHE A 285 9.11 -23.83 6.81
CA PHE A 285 9.44 -24.67 5.67
C PHE A 285 9.01 -24.05 4.35
N THR A 286 9.60 -24.55 3.26
CA THR A 286 9.38 -24.00 1.91
C THR A 286 8.02 -24.33 1.32
N ASP A 287 7.44 -25.46 1.70
CA ASP A 287 6.06 -25.84 1.34
C ASP A 287 5.04 -24.93 2.02
N GLU A 288 5.19 -24.66 3.33
CA GLU A 288 4.39 -23.68 4.05
C GLU A 288 4.46 -22.30 3.38
N LEU A 289 5.68 -21.85 3.06
CA LEU A 289 5.87 -20.56 2.38
C LEU A 289 5.13 -20.53 1.04
N SER A 290 5.22 -21.59 0.24
CA SER A 290 4.58 -21.66 -1.08
C SER A 290 3.05 -21.58 -0.96
N ALA A 291 2.47 -22.27 0.02
CA ALA A 291 1.04 -22.21 0.31
C ALA A 291 0.62 -20.82 0.83
N ILE A 292 1.38 -20.25 1.77
CA ILE A 292 1.12 -18.92 2.33
C ILE A 292 1.23 -17.84 1.26
N MET A 293 2.19 -17.91 0.32
CA MET A 293 2.30 -16.94 -0.77
C MET A 293 1.10 -17.02 -1.72
N SER A 294 0.62 -18.22 -2.04
CA SER A 294 -0.60 -18.41 -2.84
C SER A 294 -1.81 -17.83 -2.11
N PHE A 295 -1.97 -18.17 -0.84
CA PHE A 295 -3.00 -17.59 0.02
C PHE A 295 -2.90 -16.06 0.03
N ALA A 296 -1.70 -15.51 0.24
CA ALA A 296 -1.49 -14.06 0.31
C ALA A 296 -2.01 -13.35 -0.94
N PHE A 297 -1.60 -13.78 -2.14
CA PHE A 297 -2.09 -13.15 -3.37
C PHE A 297 -3.59 -13.32 -3.60
N SER A 298 -4.20 -14.38 -3.12
CA SER A 298 -5.66 -14.55 -3.13
C SER A 298 -6.32 -13.62 -2.11
N TYR A 299 -5.80 -13.55 -0.89
CA TYR A 299 -6.32 -12.73 0.20
C TYR A 299 -6.26 -11.22 -0.08
N LEU A 300 -5.20 -10.76 -0.75
CA LEU A 300 -5.09 -9.37 -1.21
C LEU A 300 -6.24 -8.96 -2.16
N GLN A 301 -6.86 -9.91 -2.84
CA GLN A 301 -7.89 -9.66 -3.85
C GLN A 301 -9.30 -9.93 -3.37
N HIS A 302 -9.42 -10.47 -2.16
CA HIS A 302 -10.72 -10.84 -1.62
C HIS A 302 -11.49 -9.58 -1.25
N GLU A 303 -12.74 -9.50 -1.72
CA GLU A 303 -13.69 -8.45 -1.38
C GLU A 303 -14.98 -9.14 -0.93
N GLU A 304 -15.58 -8.66 0.15
CA GLU A 304 -16.84 -9.21 0.64
C GLU A 304 -17.95 -8.96 -0.39
N THR A 305 -18.33 -10.02 -1.11
CA THR A 305 -19.51 -10.03 -1.97
C THR A 305 -20.48 -11.04 -1.40
N GLU A 306 -21.74 -10.62 -1.18
CA GLU A 306 -22.79 -11.52 -0.75
C GLU A 306 -22.86 -12.71 -1.72
N GLY A 307 -22.56 -13.93 -1.23
CA GLY A 307 -22.75 -15.19 -1.96
C GLY A 307 -21.53 -15.73 -2.73
N GLN A 308 -20.32 -15.17 -2.57
CA GLN A 308 -19.11 -15.79 -3.13
C GLN A 308 -18.41 -16.73 -2.14
N ASP A 309 -17.83 -17.81 -2.68
CA ASP A 309 -17.00 -18.74 -1.93
C ASP A 309 -15.78 -18.01 -1.35
N ILE A 310 -15.51 -18.26 -0.08
CA ILE A 310 -14.42 -17.66 0.68
C ILE A 310 -13.09 -18.14 0.11
N ALA A 311 -12.11 -17.24 0.00
CA ALA A 311 -10.75 -17.64 -0.35
C ALA A 311 -10.25 -18.72 0.62
N ILE A 312 -9.55 -19.75 0.10
CA ILE A 312 -9.00 -20.83 0.92
C ILE A 312 -8.19 -20.23 2.07
N GLY A 313 -8.56 -20.58 3.31
CA GLY A 313 -7.91 -20.09 4.52
C GLY A 313 -8.49 -18.82 5.15
N ALA A 314 -9.39 -18.10 4.49
CA ALA A 314 -10.03 -16.91 5.08
C ALA A 314 -10.86 -17.24 6.34
N ASP A 315 -11.45 -18.44 6.40
CA ASP A 315 -12.15 -18.94 7.59
C ASP A 315 -11.24 -19.07 8.81
N LEU A 316 -9.97 -19.38 8.62
CA LEU A 316 -8.98 -19.48 9.71
C LEU A 316 -8.70 -18.12 10.37
N LEU A 317 -8.81 -17.04 9.61
CA LEU A 317 -8.54 -15.69 10.11
C LEU A 317 -9.81 -14.99 10.64
N GLY A 318 -10.99 -15.57 10.39
CA GLY A 318 -12.27 -14.94 10.73
C GLY A 318 -12.55 -13.62 9.99
N ASP A 319 -11.71 -13.26 9.02
CA ASP A 319 -11.84 -12.04 8.21
C ASP A 319 -12.22 -12.39 6.77
N ARG A 320 -13.47 -12.10 6.43
CA ARG A 320 -14.03 -12.36 5.10
C ARG A 320 -13.77 -11.25 4.09
N ARG A 321 -13.23 -10.13 4.53
CA ARG A 321 -13.03 -8.95 3.67
C ARG A 321 -11.70 -8.96 2.92
N GLY A 322 -10.79 -9.87 3.29
CA GLY A 322 -9.42 -9.84 2.82
C GLY A 322 -8.60 -8.72 3.50
N GLY A 323 -7.40 -8.49 3.03
CA GLY A 323 -6.49 -7.52 3.64
C GLY A 323 -5.10 -7.55 3.05
N SER A 324 -4.14 -6.99 3.78
CA SER A 324 -2.72 -7.13 3.52
C SER A 324 -2.12 -8.32 4.28
N VAL A 325 -0.94 -8.74 3.86
CA VAL A 325 -0.21 -9.85 4.51
C VAL A 325 1.16 -9.37 4.95
N TYR A 326 1.53 -9.72 6.18
CA TYR A 326 2.85 -9.53 6.77
C TYR A 326 3.54 -10.88 6.91
N LEU A 327 4.63 -11.07 6.17
CA LEU A 327 5.37 -12.31 6.08
C LEU A 327 6.77 -12.11 6.62
N ARG A 328 7.13 -12.80 7.71
CA ARG A 328 8.47 -12.77 8.29
C ARG A 328 9.26 -13.98 7.85
N LEU A 329 10.46 -13.77 7.29
CA LEU A 329 11.28 -14.83 6.72
C LEU A 329 12.68 -14.83 7.33
N THR A 330 13.24 -16.04 7.47
CA THR A 330 14.59 -16.23 8.03
C THR A 330 15.60 -16.55 6.93
N THR A 331 16.87 -16.19 7.16
CA THR A 331 18.01 -16.62 6.36
C THR A 331 18.61 -17.94 6.85
N ARG A 332 18.13 -18.47 7.99
CA ARG A 332 18.61 -19.74 8.51
C ARG A 332 18.18 -20.89 7.60
N ARG A 333 19.13 -21.60 7.03
CA ARG A 333 18.87 -22.81 6.24
C ARG A 333 18.59 -23.98 7.14
N ILE A 334 17.49 -24.66 6.89
CA ILE A 334 17.10 -25.89 7.58
C ILE A 334 16.85 -27.00 6.55
N GLU A 335 16.91 -28.24 7.02
CA GLU A 335 16.50 -29.39 6.25
C GLU A 335 15.01 -29.32 5.93
N GLN A 336 14.68 -29.53 4.66
CA GLN A 336 13.29 -29.48 4.19
C GLN A 336 12.68 -30.88 4.29
N LEU A 337 11.52 -30.95 4.87
CA LEU A 337 10.80 -32.21 5.04
C LEU A 337 10.04 -32.56 3.75
N ASP A 338 10.09 -33.84 3.36
CA ASP A 338 9.14 -34.38 2.39
C ASP A 338 7.84 -34.68 3.13
N ARG A 339 6.90 -33.75 3.06
CA ARG A 339 5.54 -33.94 3.54
C ARG A 339 4.69 -34.36 2.36
N GLU A 340 3.96 -35.47 2.50
CA GLU A 340 2.82 -35.71 1.65
C GLU A 340 1.84 -34.58 1.91
N ASN A 341 1.29 -33.96 0.84
CA ASN A 341 0.25 -32.96 1.00
C ASN A 341 -0.95 -33.69 1.60
N ASP A 342 -1.11 -33.58 2.91
CA ASP A 342 -2.38 -33.86 3.54
C ASP A 342 -3.35 -32.73 3.10
N ASP A 343 -4.41 -33.09 2.45
CA ASP A 343 -5.48 -32.25 1.91
C ASP A 343 -6.12 -31.34 2.97
#